data_a4dad04498563391cfa50261c6c85f3e
#
_entry.id   a4dad04498563391cfa50261c6c85f3e
#
_cell.length_a   1.000
_cell.length_b   1.000
_cell.length_c   1.000
_cell.angle_alpha   90.00
_cell.angle_beta   90.00
_cell.angle_gamma   90.00
#
_symmetry.space_group_name_H-M   'P 1'
#
loop_
_entity.id
_entity.type
_entity.pdbx_description
1 polymer ?
#
loop_
_entity_poly.entity_id
_entity_poly.type
_entity_poly.pdbx_seq_one_letter_code
_entity_poly.pdbx_strand_id
1 'polypeptide(L)'
;KNYWAHVDSSAYSRQMQYYYDTFGFSKIGSVYGDEIVCAIPDYTSVAEENGFTIVGYKLEREAFADEDEYYNRLESIYRRMVREDGVDAYILNTDVIPSVEKAAELMKIFYDANIPVVAQVGSAYVKGGAAMMIVDPRDAVGTGPFVSNIIGSVFNGSVPEDLEQEYVSSPFLTLNLDVADEIGYKPSFEMLIACEKIICSE
;
A
#
# COMPACT_ATOMS: atom_id res chain seq x y z
N LYS A 1 -20.46 -8.01 -24.60
CA LYS A 1 -20.62 -7.20 -23.38
C LYS A 1 -20.24 -5.76 -23.68
N ASN A 2 -20.90 -4.79 -23.03
CA ASN A 2 -20.68 -3.35 -23.29
C ASN A 2 -19.94 -2.67 -22.15
N TYR A 3 -18.94 -3.34 -21.58
CA TYR A 3 -18.09 -2.72 -20.56
C TYR A 3 -16.61 -3.02 -20.86
N TRP A 4 -15.77 -2.16 -20.38
CA TRP A 4 -14.33 -2.26 -20.37
C TRP A 4 -13.81 -1.88 -18.96
N ALA A 5 -12.76 -2.51 -18.51
CA ALA A 5 -12.13 -2.23 -17.24
C ALA A 5 -10.62 -2.12 -17.41
N HIS A 6 -10.01 -1.15 -16.74
CA HIS A 6 -8.56 -1.09 -16.58
C HIS A 6 -8.13 -2.12 -15.52
N VAL A 7 -7.15 -2.93 -15.86
CA VAL A 7 -6.56 -3.94 -14.98
C VAL A 7 -5.05 -3.77 -14.94
N ASP A 8 -4.46 -3.81 -13.77
CA ASP A 8 -3.03 -4.00 -13.55
C ASP A 8 -2.85 -5.26 -12.69
N SER A 9 -2.70 -6.39 -13.36
CA SER A 9 -2.67 -7.71 -12.72
C SER A 9 -1.43 -7.94 -11.85
N SER A 10 -0.40 -7.13 -12.01
CA SER A 10 0.86 -7.24 -11.26
C SER A 10 1.03 -6.16 -10.17
N ALA A 11 0.03 -5.29 -9.96
CA ALA A 11 0.16 -4.14 -9.08
C ALA A 11 0.56 -4.51 -7.65
N TYR A 12 -0.12 -5.49 -7.07
CA TYR A 12 0.11 -5.89 -5.67
C TYR A 12 1.44 -6.66 -5.49
N SER A 13 1.76 -7.56 -6.41
CA SER A 13 3.04 -8.30 -6.34
C SER A 13 4.23 -7.36 -6.52
N ARG A 14 4.20 -6.43 -7.48
CA ARG A 14 5.24 -5.41 -7.65
C ARG A 14 5.39 -4.50 -6.44
N GLN A 15 4.27 -4.11 -5.84
CA GLN A 15 4.26 -3.28 -4.63
C GLN A 15 4.96 -3.99 -3.46
N MET A 16 4.57 -5.23 -3.19
CA MET A 16 5.15 -6.02 -2.11
C MET A 16 6.64 -6.30 -2.35
N GLN A 17 7.02 -6.66 -3.59
CA GLN A 17 8.42 -6.85 -3.95
C GLN A 17 9.25 -5.59 -3.71
N TYR A 18 8.74 -4.42 -4.13
CA TYR A 18 9.45 -3.16 -3.93
C TYR A 18 9.66 -2.82 -2.45
N TYR A 19 8.67 -3.08 -1.60
CA TYR A 19 8.79 -2.88 -0.17
C TYR A 19 9.80 -3.83 0.46
N TYR A 20 9.79 -5.09 0.02
CA TYR A 20 10.78 -6.07 0.45
C TYR A 20 12.21 -5.66 0.05
N ASP A 21 12.42 -5.28 -1.20
CA ASP A 21 13.73 -4.83 -1.71
C ASP A 21 14.24 -3.58 -0.98
N THR A 22 13.30 -2.74 -0.51
CA THR A 22 13.63 -1.50 0.20
C THR A 22 14.01 -1.73 1.65
N PHE A 23 13.24 -2.51 2.39
CA PHE A 23 13.39 -2.62 3.86
C PHE A 23 13.96 -3.96 4.31
N GLY A 24 13.95 -5.00 3.48
CA GLY A 24 14.58 -6.28 3.78
C GLY A 24 13.98 -7.01 4.98
N PHE A 25 12.68 -6.92 5.19
CA PHE A 25 11.98 -7.51 6.34
C PHE A 25 11.89 -9.03 6.24
N SER A 26 11.76 -9.69 7.40
CA SER A 26 11.53 -11.15 7.52
C SER A 26 10.04 -11.47 7.76
N LYS A 27 9.31 -10.54 8.39
CA LYS A 27 7.88 -10.67 8.67
C LYS A 27 7.16 -9.35 8.48
N ILE A 28 6.26 -9.30 7.52
CA ILE A 28 5.41 -8.12 7.34
C ILE A 28 4.01 -8.33 7.93
N GLY A 29 3.57 -7.39 8.76
CA GLY A 29 2.21 -7.35 9.30
C GLY A 29 1.23 -6.73 8.31
N SER A 30 0.00 -7.24 8.28
CA SER A 30 -1.10 -6.67 7.49
C SER A 30 -2.43 -6.88 8.22
N VAL A 31 -3.19 -5.82 8.46
CA VAL A 31 -4.62 -5.92 8.77
C VAL A 31 -5.39 -5.56 7.52
N TYR A 32 -6.42 -6.33 7.17
CA TYR A 32 -7.16 -6.16 5.93
C TYR A 32 -8.63 -6.48 6.10
N GLY A 33 -9.48 -5.80 5.33
CA GLY A 33 -10.90 -6.09 5.17
C GLY A 33 -11.19 -6.86 3.88
N ASP A 34 -12.46 -7.04 3.56
CA ASP A 34 -12.91 -7.74 2.35
C ASP A 34 -12.49 -7.02 1.05
N GLU A 35 -12.30 -5.70 1.09
CA GLU A 35 -11.91 -4.92 -0.09
C GLU A 35 -10.52 -5.28 -0.60
N ILE A 36 -9.60 -5.64 0.30
CA ILE A 36 -8.19 -5.92 0.00
C ILE A 36 -7.85 -7.41 0.01
N VAL A 37 -8.79 -8.26 0.38
CA VAL A 37 -8.56 -9.72 0.40
C VAL A 37 -8.01 -10.26 -0.93
N CYS A 38 -8.36 -9.61 -2.05
CA CYS A 38 -7.85 -9.98 -3.38
C CYS A 38 -6.35 -9.78 -3.57
N ALA A 39 -5.70 -8.91 -2.77
CA ALA A 39 -4.26 -8.69 -2.81
C ALA A 39 -3.44 -9.76 -2.07
N ILE A 40 -4.07 -10.51 -1.16
CA ILE A 40 -3.38 -11.47 -0.30
C ILE A 40 -2.69 -12.60 -1.08
N PRO A 41 -3.28 -13.19 -2.14
CA PRO A 41 -2.60 -14.18 -2.97
C PRO A 41 -1.31 -13.64 -3.60
N ASP A 42 -1.33 -12.42 -4.13
CA ASP A 42 -0.16 -11.78 -4.76
C ASP A 42 0.93 -11.51 -3.72
N TYR A 43 0.57 -10.99 -2.55
CA TYR A 43 1.50 -10.79 -1.45
C TYR A 43 2.12 -12.11 -0.98
N THR A 44 1.31 -13.18 -0.92
CA THR A 44 1.77 -14.51 -0.50
C THR A 44 2.75 -15.10 -1.51
N SER A 45 2.51 -14.95 -2.82
CA SER A 45 3.43 -15.40 -3.86
C SER A 45 4.80 -14.74 -3.73
N VAL A 46 4.81 -13.41 -3.52
CA VAL A 46 6.08 -12.67 -3.31
C VAL A 46 6.78 -13.11 -2.02
N ALA A 47 6.02 -13.40 -0.96
CA ALA A 47 6.57 -13.89 0.30
C ALA A 47 7.24 -15.26 0.15
N GLU A 48 6.61 -16.18 -0.59
CA GLU A 48 7.16 -17.51 -0.88
C GLU A 48 8.44 -17.43 -1.73
N GLU A 49 8.45 -16.57 -2.76
CA GLU A 49 9.61 -16.36 -3.64
C GLU A 49 10.82 -15.77 -2.92
N ASN A 50 10.61 -14.89 -1.94
CA ASN A 50 11.66 -14.16 -1.25
C ASN A 50 11.96 -14.70 0.16
N GLY A 51 11.18 -15.65 0.67
CA GLY A 51 11.41 -16.33 1.94
C GLY A 51 11.05 -15.51 3.18
N PHE A 52 10.11 -14.55 3.08
CA PHE A 52 9.55 -13.85 4.24
C PHE A 52 8.14 -14.35 4.59
N THR A 53 7.58 -13.90 5.70
CA THR A 53 6.27 -14.33 6.20
C THR A 53 5.32 -13.14 6.27
N ILE A 54 4.03 -13.36 5.92
CA ILE A 54 2.96 -12.38 6.14
C ILE A 54 2.19 -12.78 7.41
N VAL A 55 2.08 -11.83 8.34
CA VAL A 55 1.25 -11.95 9.54
C VAL A 55 -0.04 -11.18 9.29
N GLY A 56 -1.07 -11.87 8.83
CA GLY A 56 -2.34 -11.28 8.41
C GLY A 56 -3.44 -11.38 9.47
N TYR A 57 -4.18 -10.30 9.69
CA TYR A 57 -5.40 -10.28 10.49
C TYR A 57 -6.54 -9.71 9.67
N LYS A 58 -7.61 -10.48 9.51
CA LYS A 58 -8.84 -9.97 8.91
C LYS A 58 -9.65 -9.22 9.96
N LEU A 59 -10.08 -8.00 9.65
CA LEU A 59 -10.87 -7.16 10.54
C LEU A 59 -11.91 -6.38 9.73
N GLU A 60 -13.18 -6.69 9.96
CA GLU A 60 -14.28 -6.03 9.30
C GLU A 60 -14.88 -4.94 10.21
N ARG A 61 -14.96 -3.73 9.71
CA ARG A 61 -15.45 -2.57 10.48
C ARG A 61 -16.92 -2.72 10.88
N GLU A 62 -17.72 -3.31 10.00
CA GLU A 62 -19.15 -3.56 10.17
C GLU A 62 -19.47 -4.57 11.27
N ALA A 63 -18.46 -5.30 11.76
CA ALA A 63 -18.62 -6.24 12.87
C ALA A 63 -18.67 -5.56 14.25
N PHE A 64 -18.42 -4.24 14.31
CA PHE A 64 -18.33 -3.46 15.54
C PHE A 64 -19.52 -2.51 15.69
N ALA A 65 -19.95 -2.31 16.94
CA ALA A 65 -21.09 -1.46 17.24
C ALA A 65 -20.79 0.03 17.04
N ASP A 66 -19.54 0.43 17.30
CA ASP A 66 -19.07 1.80 17.12
C ASP A 66 -17.60 1.84 16.69
N GLU A 67 -17.16 3.03 16.33
CA GLU A 67 -15.83 3.28 15.78
C GLU A 67 -14.72 3.15 16.86
N ASP A 68 -15.01 3.50 18.10
CA ASP A 68 -14.05 3.40 19.20
C ASP A 68 -13.74 1.93 19.52
N GLU A 69 -14.75 1.06 19.52
CA GLU A 69 -14.57 -0.37 19.71
C GLU A 69 -13.71 -0.97 18.59
N TYR A 70 -13.97 -0.57 17.35
CA TYR A 70 -13.18 -0.99 16.19
C TYR A 70 -11.71 -0.59 16.33
N TYR A 71 -11.42 0.70 16.60
CA TYR A 71 -10.05 1.17 16.72
C TYR A 71 -9.33 0.62 17.94
N ASN A 72 -10.01 0.38 19.07
CA ASN A 72 -9.43 -0.31 20.22
C ASN A 72 -9.02 -1.75 19.84
N ARG A 73 -9.84 -2.43 19.04
CA ARG A 73 -9.50 -3.77 18.55
C ARG A 73 -8.30 -3.72 17.61
N LEU A 74 -8.28 -2.78 16.69
CA LEU A 74 -7.18 -2.59 15.75
C LEU A 74 -5.86 -2.29 16.48
N GLU A 75 -5.88 -1.39 17.45
CA GLU A 75 -4.73 -1.08 18.31
C GLU A 75 -4.22 -2.32 19.04
N SER A 76 -5.12 -3.13 19.58
CA SER A 76 -4.76 -4.38 20.25
C SER A 76 -4.05 -5.36 19.29
N ILE A 77 -4.50 -5.45 18.03
CA ILE A 77 -3.86 -6.26 17.00
C ILE A 77 -2.45 -5.72 16.69
N TYR A 78 -2.29 -4.41 16.50
CA TYR A 78 -1.00 -3.79 16.21
C TYR A 78 0.01 -4.04 17.34
N ARG A 79 -0.40 -3.86 18.60
CA ARG A 79 0.43 -4.17 19.76
C ARG A 79 0.82 -5.65 19.84
N ARG A 80 -0.07 -6.54 19.45
CA ARG A 80 0.20 -7.98 19.35
C ARG A 80 1.22 -8.28 18.25
N MET A 81 1.03 -7.73 17.04
CA MET A 81 1.97 -7.88 15.92
C MET A 81 3.40 -7.52 16.34
N VAL A 82 3.56 -6.39 17.03
CA VAL A 82 4.88 -5.92 17.49
C VAL A 82 5.44 -6.80 18.59
N ARG A 83 4.63 -7.18 19.61
CA ARG A 83 5.15 -7.79 20.85
C ARG A 83 5.21 -9.32 20.80
N GLU A 84 4.27 -9.96 20.11
CA GLU A 84 4.08 -11.40 20.13
C GLU A 84 4.44 -12.04 18.78
N ASP A 85 3.96 -11.47 17.68
CA ASP A 85 4.15 -12.04 16.35
C ASP A 85 5.54 -11.71 15.78
N GLY A 86 6.17 -10.61 16.28
CA GLY A 86 7.52 -10.21 15.92
C GLY A 86 7.62 -9.74 14.47
N VAL A 87 6.67 -8.93 14.01
CA VAL A 87 6.74 -8.28 12.70
C VAL A 87 7.85 -7.23 12.69
N ASP A 88 8.53 -7.10 11.57
CA ASP A 88 9.61 -6.13 11.33
C ASP A 88 9.33 -5.16 10.18
N ALA A 89 8.11 -5.25 9.59
CA ALA A 89 7.50 -4.26 8.72
C ALA A 89 5.97 -4.32 8.84
N TYR A 90 5.25 -3.27 8.43
CA TYR A 90 3.80 -3.25 8.38
C TYR A 90 3.30 -2.59 7.09
N ILE A 91 2.31 -3.21 6.42
CA ILE A 91 1.60 -2.60 5.30
C ILE A 91 0.23 -2.08 5.75
N LEU A 92 0.04 -0.77 5.63
CA LEU A 92 -1.19 -0.06 5.96
C LEU A 92 -2.17 -0.13 4.79
N ASN A 93 -3.27 -0.81 4.97
CA ASN A 93 -4.38 -0.86 4.03
C ASN A 93 -5.40 0.23 4.36
N THR A 94 -5.79 0.99 3.35
CA THR A 94 -6.65 2.18 3.53
C THR A 94 -8.11 1.84 3.80
N ASP A 95 -8.56 0.65 3.48
CA ASP A 95 -9.89 0.12 3.83
C ASP A 95 -10.05 -0.07 5.35
N VAL A 96 -8.94 -0.38 6.04
CA VAL A 96 -8.91 -0.58 7.50
C VAL A 96 -8.94 0.74 8.24
N ILE A 97 -8.19 1.75 7.78
CA ILE A 97 -8.15 3.07 8.45
C ILE A 97 -8.34 4.17 7.40
N PRO A 98 -9.57 4.61 7.12
CA PRO A 98 -9.82 5.68 6.16
C PRO A 98 -9.40 7.08 6.66
N SER A 99 -9.28 7.29 7.99
CA SER A 99 -8.78 8.56 8.55
C SER A 99 -7.25 8.57 8.60
N VAL A 100 -6.65 9.55 7.93
CA VAL A 100 -5.19 9.77 7.93
C VAL A 100 -4.69 10.14 9.34
N GLU A 101 -5.47 10.93 10.08
CA GLU A 101 -5.12 11.36 11.45
C GLU A 101 -5.09 10.15 12.40
N LYS A 102 -6.10 9.27 12.28
CA LYS A 102 -6.15 8.04 13.10
C LYS A 102 -5.06 7.05 12.70
N ALA A 103 -4.74 6.95 11.41
CA ALA A 103 -3.60 6.18 10.95
C ALA A 103 -2.29 6.71 11.53
N ALA A 104 -2.06 8.03 11.51
CA ALA A 104 -0.87 8.66 12.08
C ALA A 104 -0.71 8.36 13.58
N GLU A 105 -1.82 8.36 14.33
CA GLU A 105 -1.82 8.00 15.76
C GLU A 105 -1.39 6.55 15.99
N LEU A 106 -1.99 5.62 15.23
CA LEU A 106 -1.77 4.19 15.43
C LEU A 106 -0.42 3.70 14.87
N MET A 107 0.11 4.33 13.83
CA MET A 107 1.45 3.99 13.28
C MET A 107 2.58 4.18 14.29
N LYS A 108 2.43 5.06 15.28
CA LYS A 108 3.42 5.23 16.35
C LYS A 108 3.74 3.94 17.10
N ILE A 109 2.79 3.00 17.16
CA ILE A 109 3.03 1.68 17.78
C ILE A 109 4.17 0.93 17.09
N PHE A 110 4.29 1.08 15.78
CA PHE A 110 5.36 0.45 14.99
C PHE A 110 6.65 1.27 15.08
N TYR A 111 6.58 2.60 15.01
CA TYR A 111 7.76 3.46 15.05
C TYR A 111 8.48 3.43 16.40
N ASP A 112 7.74 3.33 17.51
CA ASP A 112 8.31 3.10 18.86
C ASP A 112 9.16 1.81 18.92
N ALA A 113 8.98 0.90 17.96
CA ALA A 113 9.74 -0.34 17.81
C ALA A 113 10.70 -0.33 16.60
N ASN A 114 10.91 0.82 15.95
CA ASN A 114 11.70 1.00 14.72
C ASN A 114 11.21 0.13 13.54
N ILE A 115 9.90 -0.11 13.46
CA ILE A 115 9.28 -0.91 12.40
C ILE A 115 8.74 0.02 11.31
N PRO A 116 9.19 -0.10 10.05
CA PRO A 116 8.67 0.71 8.95
C PRO A 116 7.21 0.38 8.66
N VAL A 117 6.41 1.43 8.46
CA VAL A 117 5.04 1.33 7.95
C VAL A 117 5.00 1.83 6.52
N VAL A 118 4.60 0.97 5.59
CA VAL A 118 4.38 1.34 4.19
C VAL A 118 2.89 1.45 3.91
N ALA A 119 2.49 2.43 3.12
CA ALA A 119 1.08 2.60 2.75
C ALA A 119 0.79 1.85 1.45
N GLN A 120 -0.31 1.09 1.42
CA GLN A 120 -0.75 0.42 0.21
C GLN A 120 -1.07 1.44 -0.89
N VAL A 121 -1.84 2.47 -0.58
CA VAL A 121 -2.18 3.55 -1.52
C VAL A 121 -2.36 4.89 -0.78
N GLY A 122 -2.22 5.99 -1.51
CA GLY A 122 -2.56 7.32 -1.02
C GLY A 122 -1.40 8.10 -0.38
N SER A 123 -0.84 9.07 -1.13
CA SER A 123 0.23 9.94 -0.65
C SER A 123 -0.14 10.76 0.60
N ALA A 124 -1.45 10.85 0.94
CA ALA A 124 -1.91 11.46 2.18
C ALA A 124 -1.44 10.69 3.43
N TYR A 125 -1.39 9.36 3.34
CA TYR A 125 -0.89 8.52 4.44
C TYR A 125 0.62 8.66 4.64
N VAL A 126 1.37 8.89 3.56
CA VAL A 126 2.81 9.19 3.67
C VAL A 126 3.02 10.56 4.33
N LYS A 127 2.19 11.57 4.01
CA LYS A 127 2.17 12.85 4.73
C LYS A 127 1.73 12.69 6.20
N GLY A 128 0.83 11.76 6.47
CA GLY A 128 0.35 11.43 7.80
C GLY A 128 1.30 10.55 8.61
N GLY A 129 2.45 10.16 8.04
CA GLY A 129 3.50 9.46 8.77
C GLY A 129 3.82 8.05 8.29
N ALA A 130 3.25 7.53 7.18
CA ALA A 130 3.80 6.31 6.58
C ALA A 130 5.17 6.60 5.95
N ALA A 131 6.09 5.63 6.02
CA ALA A 131 7.44 5.80 5.51
C ALA A 131 7.47 5.96 3.98
N MET A 132 6.64 5.18 3.29
CA MET A 132 6.68 5.11 1.83
C MET A 132 5.35 4.65 1.24
N MET A 133 5.18 5.00 -0.04
CA MET A 133 4.15 4.47 -0.94
C MET A 133 4.68 4.42 -2.37
N ILE A 134 4.30 3.41 -3.15
CA ILE A 134 4.70 3.30 -4.57
C ILE A 134 3.55 3.42 -5.56
N VAL A 135 2.31 3.52 -5.10
CA VAL A 135 1.11 3.62 -5.94
C VAL A 135 0.31 4.85 -5.55
N ASP A 136 0.13 5.77 -6.47
CA ASP A 136 -0.87 6.83 -6.34
C ASP A 136 -2.04 6.55 -7.31
N PRO A 137 -3.26 6.25 -6.78
CA PRO A 137 -4.42 5.99 -7.62
C PRO A 137 -4.85 7.22 -8.44
N ARG A 138 -4.26 8.39 -8.16
CA ARG A 138 -4.48 9.63 -8.92
C ARG A 138 -3.45 9.83 -10.03
N ASP A 139 -2.63 8.81 -10.34
CA ASP A 139 -1.72 8.89 -11.49
C ASP A 139 -2.52 8.92 -12.80
N ALA A 140 -2.95 10.12 -13.17
CA ALA A 140 -3.62 10.38 -14.43
C ALA A 140 -2.62 10.51 -15.59
N VAL A 141 -1.33 10.64 -15.32
CA VAL A 141 -0.30 10.86 -16.34
C VAL A 141 -0.04 9.55 -17.10
N GLY A 142 0.03 8.43 -16.39
CA GLY A 142 0.25 7.12 -17.01
C GLY A 142 -1.01 6.54 -17.63
N THR A 143 -2.09 6.43 -16.86
CA THR A 143 -3.36 5.82 -17.31
C THR A 143 -4.20 6.69 -18.24
N GLY A 144 -4.08 8.01 -18.13
CA GLY A 144 -4.89 8.94 -18.93
C GLY A 144 -4.79 8.71 -20.44
N PRO A 145 -3.61 8.69 -21.07
CA PRO A 145 -3.44 8.41 -22.48
C PRO A 145 -3.96 7.03 -22.89
N PHE A 146 -3.72 5.99 -22.07
CA PHE A 146 -4.22 4.65 -22.34
C PHE A 146 -5.75 4.62 -22.40
N VAL A 147 -6.42 5.13 -21.35
CA VAL A 147 -7.89 5.20 -21.30
C VAL A 147 -8.47 6.08 -22.42
N SER A 148 -7.82 7.18 -22.76
CA SER A 148 -8.25 8.05 -23.85
C SER A 148 -8.22 7.34 -25.20
N ASN A 149 -7.19 6.52 -25.47
CA ASN A 149 -7.11 5.71 -26.69
C ASN A 149 -8.23 4.65 -26.74
N ILE A 150 -8.54 4.02 -25.62
CA ILE A 150 -9.65 3.06 -25.50
C ILE A 150 -10.99 3.75 -25.83
N ILE A 151 -11.24 4.90 -25.20
CA ILE A 151 -12.46 5.69 -25.47
C ILE A 151 -12.55 6.07 -26.95
N GLY A 152 -11.46 6.53 -27.55
CA GLY A 152 -11.39 6.86 -28.99
C GLY A 152 -11.71 5.64 -29.87
N SER A 153 -11.21 4.46 -29.51
CA SER A 153 -11.48 3.22 -30.26
C SER A 153 -12.96 2.84 -30.16
N VAL A 154 -13.59 2.98 -29.00
CA VAL A 154 -15.03 2.73 -28.84
C VAL A 154 -15.87 3.69 -29.67
N PHE A 155 -15.52 4.99 -29.71
CA PHE A 155 -16.22 5.97 -30.57
C PHE A 155 -16.04 5.66 -32.06
N ASN A 156 -14.95 5.00 -32.46
CA ASN A 156 -14.72 4.54 -33.81
C ASN A 156 -15.35 3.19 -34.13
N GLY A 157 -16.17 2.63 -33.21
CA GLY A 157 -16.98 1.43 -33.42
C GLY A 157 -16.34 0.13 -32.94
N SER A 158 -15.24 0.18 -32.20
CA SER A 158 -14.66 -1.01 -31.57
C SER A 158 -15.56 -1.52 -30.42
N VAL A 159 -15.61 -2.85 -30.26
CA VAL A 159 -16.34 -3.47 -29.15
C VAL A 159 -15.49 -3.37 -27.87
N PRO A 160 -16.01 -2.85 -26.76
CA PRO A 160 -15.24 -2.67 -25.53
C PRO A 160 -14.54 -3.93 -25.00
N GLU A 161 -15.19 -5.09 -25.07
CA GLU A 161 -14.63 -6.37 -24.57
C GLU A 161 -13.44 -6.89 -25.39
N ASP A 162 -13.25 -6.40 -26.63
CA ASP A 162 -12.16 -6.81 -27.51
C ASP A 162 -10.92 -5.89 -27.37
N LEU A 163 -11.04 -4.80 -26.59
CA LEU A 163 -9.96 -3.85 -26.39
C LEU A 163 -9.03 -4.29 -25.25
N GLU A 164 -7.76 -3.86 -25.37
CA GLU A 164 -6.76 -4.10 -24.33
C GLU A 164 -7.23 -3.57 -22.98
N GLN A 165 -7.17 -4.38 -21.94
CA GLN A 165 -7.59 -4.03 -20.59
C GLN A 165 -6.41 -3.91 -19.64
N GLU A 166 -5.30 -4.56 -19.96
CA GLU A 166 -4.13 -4.55 -19.10
C GLU A 166 -3.26 -3.34 -19.37
N TYR A 167 -2.97 -2.61 -18.33
CA TYR A 167 -2.02 -1.51 -18.35
C TYR A 167 -1.21 -1.52 -17.05
N VAL A 168 0.07 -1.78 -17.18
CA VAL A 168 1.00 -1.79 -16.06
C VAL A 168 1.39 -0.35 -15.74
N SER A 169 0.92 0.15 -14.60
CA SER A 169 1.20 1.49 -14.13
C SER A 169 2.68 1.66 -13.77
N SER A 170 3.27 2.80 -14.09
CA SER A 170 4.59 3.16 -13.58
C SER A 170 4.54 3.38 -12.07
N PRO A 171 5.58 2.96 -11.33
CA PRO A 171 5.63 3.26 -9.89
C PRO A 171 5.64 4.79 -9.68
N PHE A 172 4.82 5.25 -8.73
CA PHE A 172 4.80 6.64 -8.25
C PHE A 172 5.31 6.67 -6.82
N LEU A 173 6.62 6.78 -6.67
CA LEU A 173 7.27 6.65 -5.38
C LEU A 173 7.13 7.94 -4.56
N THR A 174 6.54 7.81 -3.38
CA THR A 174 6.53 8.86 -2.35
C THR A 174 7.26 8.37 -1.12
N LEU A 175 8.22 9.14 -0.62
CA LEU A 175 9.03 8.84 0.56
C LEU A 175 8.88 9.93 1.60
N ASN A 176 8.80 9.56 2.88
CA ASN A 176 8.84 10.46 4.02
C ASN A 176 10.20 10.35 4.70
N LEU A 177 11.03 11.40 4.57
CA LEU A 177 12.38 11.43 5.13
C LEU A 177 12.39 11.58 6.65
N ASP A 178 11.40 12.25 7.23
CA ASP A 178 11.30 12.39 8.69
C ASP A 178 11.07 11.02 9.34
N VAL A 179 10.18 10.23 8.77
CA VAL A 179 9.93 8.86 9.23
C VAL A 179 11.12 7.96 8.94
N ALA A 180 11.75 8.10 7.76
CA ALA A 180 12.96 7.35 7.44
C ALA A 180 14.06 7.56 8.47
N ASP A 181 14.28 8.82 8.90
CA ASP A 181 15.25 9.17 9.95
C ASP A 181 14.83 8.59 11.32
N GLU A 182 13.54 8.70 11.67
CA GLU A 182 12.98 8.17 12.93
C GLU A 182 13.22 6.67 13.10
N ILE A 183 13.01 5.88 12.03
CA ILE A 183 13.24 4.42 12.04
C ILE A 183 14.69 4.02 11.71
N GLY A 184 15.58 4.98 11.52
CA GLY A 184 17.00 4.76 11.19
C GLY A 184 17.24 4.26 9.77
N TYR A 185 16.27 4.38 8.86
CA TYR A 185 16.41 4.01 7.46
C TYR A 185 17.10 5.14 6.67
N LYS A 186 18.15 4.79 5.91
CA LYS A 186 18.90 5.73 5.07
C LYS A 186 18.66 5.41 3.60
N PRO A 187 17.78 6.19 2.92
CA PRO A 187 17.52 6.00 1.50
C PRO A 187 18.81 6.13 0.66
N SER A 188 18.99 5.28 -0.33
CA SER A 188 20.08 5.42 -1.29
C SER A 188 19.86 6.63 -2.19
N PHE A 189 20.92 7.10 -2.84
CA PHE A 189 20.83 8.20 -3.79
C PHE A 189 19.93 7.86 -4.98
N GLU A 190 20.00 6.61 -5.45
CA GLU A 190 19.16 6.06 -6.52
C GLU A 190 17.68 6.12 -6.13
N MET A 191 17.35 5.74 -4.89
CA MET A 191 15.99 5.82 -4.39
C MET A 191 15.48 7.26 -4.33
N LEU A 192 16.31 8.20 -3.84
CA LEU A 192 15.93 9.63 -3.78
C LEU A 192 15.65 10.21 -5.17
N ILE A 193 16.43 9.80 -6.20
CA ILE A 193 16.18 10.22 -7.59
C ILE A 193 14.91 9.58 -8.15
N ALA A 194 14.62 8.34 -7.76
CA ALA A 194 13.42 7.62 -8.22
C ALA A 194 12.12 8.13 -7.59
N CYS A 195 12.21 8.93 -6.50
CA CYS A 195 11.03 9.49 -5.85
C CYS A 195 10.39 10.59 -6.72
N GLU A 196 9.11 10.44 -7.04
CA GLU A 196 8.28 11.51 -7.59
C GLU A 196 7.95 12.57 -6.53
N LYS A 197 7.95 12.15 -5.27
CA LYS A 197 7.65 13.03 -4.16
C LYS A 197 8.44 12.65 -2.91
N ILE A 198 9.07 13.66 -2.32
CA ILE A 198 9.76 13.57 -1.04
C ILE A 198 9.02 14.46 -0.04
N ILE A 199 8.73 13.93 1.14
CA ILE A 199 8.13 14.64 2.26
C ILE A 199 9.21 14.79 3.34
N CYS A 200 9.42 16.01 3.80
CA CYS A 200 10.28 16.34 4.93
C CYS A 200 9.73 17.58 5.62
N SER A 201 9.90 17.67 6.94
CA SER A 201 9.71 18.92 7.69
C SER A 201 10.78 19.94 7.33
N GLU A 202 10.42 21.23 7.40
CA GLU A 202 11.35 22.34 7.20
C GLU A 202 12.29 22.52 8.39
#